data_a5a95a9e65059dccd03f3f9eafa81f0d
#
_entry.id   a5a95a9e65059dccd03f3f9eafa81f0d
#
_cell.length_a   1.000
_cell.length_b   1.000
_cell.length_c   1.000
_cell.angle_alpha   90.00
_cell.angle_beta   90.00
_cell.angle_gamma   90.00
#
_symmetry.space_group_name_H-M   'P 1'
#
loop_
_entity.id
_entity.type
_entity.pdbx_description
1 polymer ?
#
loop_
_entity_poly.entity_id
_entity_poly.type
_entity_poly.pdbx_seq_one_letter_code
_entity_poly.pdbx_strand_id
1 'polypeptide(L)'
;MTELQTNPEFVDAMQTQTIDVDGQSLRVAVRRGSDASPPLLLFNGIGANLELVEPFVAALDDVTVIVFDVPGVGGSPAPLMPYRFSTLAVLADKLLTRLGYADPVDVLGVSWGGALAQQFAHLYPRRCRRLILAATSPGVIMVPARLSVLSKLIGPRRYTDPAYLKQIGAEIYGGAYRHNAALLEEHSRHIQAPRGRGYLYQLLAASGWTSLPWLGGLRQTTLVMHGNDDPIVPLANAKILAARIRNATLHVIDDGHLFLITRAREVAPVVKRFLRQEAS
;
A
#
# COMPACT_ATOMS: atom_id res chain seq x y z
N MET A 1 25.56 -4.06 10.23
CA MET A 1 24.50 -4.52 11.14
C MET A 1 23.75 -3.26 11.57
N THR A 2 22.65 -2.95 10.91
CA THR A 2 21.81 -1.81 11.29
C THR A 2 20.53 -2.42 11.82
N GLU A 3 20.42 -2.44 13.15
CA GLU A 3 19.17 -2.79 13.85
C GLU A 3 18.10 -1.78 13.38
N LEU A 4 17.02 -2.30 12.82
CA LEU A 4 15.77 -1.56 12.69
C LEU A 4 15.20 -1.48 14.12
N GLN A 5 15.68 -0.51 14.89
CA GLN A 5 15.07 -0.19 16.17
C GLN A 5 13.69 0.38 15.87
N THR A 6 12.64 -0.32 16.23
CA THR A 6 11.32 0.25 16.39
C THR A 6 11.43 1.34 17.44
N ASN A 7 11.44 2.58 17.00
CA ASN A 7 11.53 3.71 17.89
C ASN A 7 10.14 3.95 18.50
N PRO A 8 9.94 3.77 19.82
CA PRO A 8 8.68 4.10 20.48
C PRO A 8 8.28 5.56 20.27
N GLU A 9 9.23 6.47 20.01
CA GLU A 9 8.97 7.87 19.65
C GLU A 9 8.22 8.03 18.33
N PHE A 10 8.17 7.00 17.47
CA PHE A 10 7.50 7.10 16.18
C PHE A 10 5.98 6.93 16.29
N VAL A 11 5.51 6.08 17.18
CA VAL A 11 4.08 5.93 17.47
C VAL A 11 3.54 7.26 18.04
N ASP A 12 4.35 8.01 18.76
CA ASP A 12 4.05 9.36 19.25
C ASP A 12 4.07 10.42 18.12
N ALA A 13 4.84 10.20 17.04
CA ALA A 13 4.90 11.13 15.91
C ALA A 13 3.71 11.01 14.94
N MET A 14 3.04 9.84 14.87
CA MET A 14 1.81 9.63 14.10
C MET A 14 0.61 9.83 15.02
N GLN A 15 -0.08 10.94 14.85
CA GLN A 15 -1.36 11.15 15.54
C GLN A 15 -2.39 10.17 15.03
N THR A 16 -2.67 9.14 15.83
CA THR A 16 -3.68 8.14 15.51
C THR A 16 -5.01 8.55 16.11
N GLN A 17 -6.07 8.53 15.30
CA GLN A 17 -7.43 8.87 15.71
C GLN A 17 -8.44 7.93 15.05
N THR A 18 -9.64 7.89 15.61
CA THR A 18 -10.78 7.20 15.01
C THR A 18 -11.73 8.22 14.43
N ILE A 19 -12.05 8.09 13.15
CA ILE A 19 -12.94 9.00 12.42
C ILE A 19 -14.14 8.20 11.91
N ASP A 20 -15.35 8.69 12.18
CA ASP A 20 -16.55 8.17 11.54
C ASP A 20 -16.74 8.80 10.17
N VAL A 21 -16.90 7.95 9.18
CA VAL A 21 -17.22 8.32 7.80
C VAL A 21 -18.49 7.57 7.39
N ASP A 22 -19.61 8.26 7.44
CA ASP A 22 -20.94 7.72 7.08
C ASP A 22 -21.29 6.42 7.84
N GLY A 23 -21.02 6.38 9.15
CA GLY A 23 -21.29 5.22 10.01
C GLY A 23 -20.20 4.13 9.96
N GLN A 24 -19.16 4.29 9.14
CA GLN A 24 -17.98 3.44 9.16
C GLN A 24 -16.87 4.10 9.99
N SER A 25 -16.56 3.50 11.10
CA SER A 25 -15.44 3.93 11.95
C SER A 25 -14.12 3.51 11.32
N LEU A 26 -13.18 4.46 11.15
CA LEU A 26 -11.87 4.24 10.57
C LEU A 26 -10.77 4.65 11.56
N ARG A 27 -9.82 3.78 11.81
CA ARG A 27 -8.56 4.13 12.48
C ARG A 27 -7.64 4.77 11.45
N VAL A 28 -7.25 5.99 11.70
CA VAL A 28 -6.47 6.84 10.80
C VAL A 28 -5.22 7.33 11.52
N ALA A 29 -4.11 7.36 10.83
CA ALA A 29 -2.89 7.96 11.30
C ALA A 29 -2.49 9.09 10.35
N VAL A 30 -2.16 10.26 10.91
CA VAL A 30 -1.65 11.41 10.19
C VAL A 30 -0.30 11.78 10.75
N ARG A 31 0.74 11.67 9.95
CA ARG A 31 2.03 12.23 10.26
C ARG A 31 2.20 13.54 9.49
N ARG A 32 2.37 14.64 10.21
CA ARG A 32 2.61 15.95 9.60
C ARG A 32 4.08 16.08 9.21
N GLY A 33 4.32 16.42 7.95
CA GLY A 33 5.63 16.81 7.45
C GLY A 33 5.86 18.32 7.58
N SER A 34 7.10 18.74 7.42
CA SER A 34 7.50 20.16 7.40
C SER A 34 7.27 20.83 6.04
N ASP A 35 7.06 20.04 4.99
CA ASP A 35 6.85 20.53 3.62
C ASP A 35 5.40 21.00 3.45
N ALA A 36 5.21 22.15 2.78
CA ALA A 36 3.90 22.66 2.38
C ALA A 36 3.28 21.92 1.18
N SER A 37 3.94 20.88 0.68
CA SER A 37 3.46 20.06 -0.43
C SER A 37 2.13 19.37 -0.10
N PRO A 38 1.33 19.02 -1.12
CA PRO A 38 0.12 18.22 -0.93
C PRO A 38 0.40 16.93 -0.14
N PRO A 39 -0.50 16.53 0.77
CA PRO A 39 -0.29 15.32 1.57
C PRO A 39 -0.33 14.06 0.71
N LEU A 40 0.39 13.04 1.15
CA LEU A 40 0.41 11.71 0.55
C LEU A 40 -0.63 10.81 1.24
N LEU A 41 -1.69 10.45 0.53
CA LEU A 41 -2.63 9.39 0.95
C LEU A 41 -2.05 8.03 0.60
N LEU A 42 -1.81 7.19 1.62
CA LEU A 42 -1.23 5.87 1.46
C LEU A 42 -2.28 4.77 1.66
N PHE A 43 -2.45 3.91 0.67
CA PHE A 43 -3.25 2.69 0.74
C PHE A 43 -2.35 1.47 0.93
N ASN A 44 -2.52 0.78 2.05
CA ASN A 44 -1.69 -0.35 2.43
C ASN A 44 -2.10 -1.65 1.70
N GLY A 45 -1.24 -2.67 1.79
CA GLY A 45 -1.48 -4.00 1.21
C GLY A 45 -2.61 -4.78 1.89
N ILE A 46 -2.97 -5.93 1.32
CA ILE A 46 -4.00 -6.81 1.90
C ILE A 46 -3.61 -7.27 3.31
N GLY A 47 -4.51 -7.16 4.27
CA GLY A 47 -4.30 -7.57 5.66
C GLY A 47 -3.31 -6.68 6.44
N ALA A 48 -2.74 -5.67 5.81
CA ALA A 48 -1.73 -4.80 6.41
C ALA A 48 -2.38 -3.68 7.23
N ASN A 49 -1.98 -3.56 8.48
CA ASN A 49 -2.35 -2.49 9.40
C ASN A 49 -1.40 -1.28 9.27
N LEU A 50 -1.73 -0.18 9.92
CA LEU A 50 -0.99 1.09 9.86
C LEU A 50 0.51 0.92 10.15
N GLU A 51 0.85 0.09 11.13
CA GLU A 51 2.21 -0.09 11.65
C GLU A 51 3.16 -0.70 10.61
N LEU A 52 2.64 -1.47 9.64
CA LEU A 52 3.49 -2.16 8.66
C LEU A 52 4.22 -1.21 7.69
N VAL A 53 3.70 -0.01 7.47
CA VAL A 53 4.35 0.99 6.59
C VAL A 53 5.17 2.03 7.36
N GLU A 54 5.27 1.88 8.69
CA GLU A 54 5.99 2.78 9.58
C GLU A 54 7.42 3.09 9.11
N PRO A 55 8.28 2.11 8.75
CA PRO A 55 9.64 2.39 8.31
C PRO A 55 9.71 3.30 7.08
N PHE A 56 8.76 3.14 6.15
CA PHE A 56 8.68 3.96 4.96
C PHE A 56 8.15 5.37 5.27
N VAL A 57 7.11 5.46 6.10
CA VAL A 57 6.55 6.76 6.52
C VAL A 57 7.59 7.56 7.31
N ALA A 58 8.39 6.90 8.18
CA ALA A 58 9.49 7.55 8.90
C ALA A 58 10.53 8.14 7.94
N ALA A 59 10.87 7.42 6.89
CA ALA A 59 11.85 7.86 5.90
C ALA A 59 11.37 9.03 5.01
N LEU A 60 10.05 9.30 4.99
CA LEU A 60 9.43 10.44 4.32
C LEU A 60 9.34 11.69 5.22
N ASP A 61 10.26 11.89 6.12
CA ASP A 61 10.30 12.83 7.26
C ASP A 61 9.69 14.21 7.05
N ASP A 62 9.75 14.76 5.85
CA ASP A 62 9.26 16.09 5.45
C ASP A 62 7.88 16.08 4.76
N VAL A 63 7.36 14.91 4.35
CA VAL A 63 6.08 14.77 3.65
C VAL A 63 4.95 14.52 4.65
N THR A 64 3.83 15.23 4.56
CA THR A 64 2.62 14.87 5.32
C THR A 64 2.04 13.59 4.76
N VAL A 65 1.89 12.55 5.59
CA VAL A 65 1.35 11.23 5.19
C VAL A 65 0.07 10.93 5.94
N ILE A 66 -0.95 10.52 5.20
CA ILE A 66 -2.24 10.07 5.71
C ILE A 66 -2.35 8.59 5.37
N VAL A 67 -2.57 7.75 6.37
CA VAL A 67 -2.81 6.31 6.19
C VAL A 67 -3.96 5.88 7.09
N PHE A 68 -4.77 4.93 6.65
CA PHE A 68 -5.86 4.40 7.47
C PHE A 68 -5.96 2.88 7.31
N ASP A 69 -6.41 2.24 8.38
CA ASP A 69 -6.80 0.84 8.32
C ASP A 69 -8.09 0.71 7.53
N VAL A 70 -8.09 -0.04 6.43
CA VAL A 70 -9.33 -0.27 5.68
C VAL A 70 -10.34 -1.05 6.53
N PRO A 71 -11.66 -0.91 6.32
CA PRO A 71 -12.66 -1.60 7.12
C PRO A 71 -12.40 -3.10 7.27
N GLY A 72 -12.34 -3.58 8.51
CA GLY A 72 -12.03 -4.97 8.86
C GLY A 72 -10.55 -5.31 9.01
N VAL A 73 -9.66 -4.31 8.98
CA VAL A 73 -8.22 -4.47 9.21
C VAL A 73 -7.78 -3.59 10.37
N GLY A 74 -6.75 -4.02 11.09
CA GLY A 74 -6.16 -3.27 12.20
C GLY A 74 -7.20 -2.82 13.22
N GLY A 75 -7.30 -1.51 13.46
CA GLY A 75 -8.26 -0.91 14.39
C GLY A 75 -9.59 -0.50 13.77
N SER A 76 -9.80 -0.66 12.45
CA SER A 76 -11.07 -0.34 11.79
C SER A 76 -12.00 -1.55 11.82
N PRO A 77 -13.22 -1.45 12.40
CA PRO A 77 -14.18 -2.56 12.45
C PRO A 77 -14.64 -2.96 11.05
N ALA A 78 -14.94 -4.26 10.89
CA ALA A 78 -15.49 -4.77 9.64
C ALA A 78 -16.93 -4.26 9.43
N PRO A 79 -17.29 -3.85 8.21
CA PRO A 79 -18.65 -3.48 7.89
C PRO A 79 -19.55 -4.72 7.84
N LEU A 80 -20.88 -4.51 7.85
CA LEU A 80 -21.85 -5.59 7.76
C LEU A 80 -21.78 -6.31 6.39
N MET A 81 -21.50 -5.57 5.33
CA MET A 81 -21.50 -6.08 3.95
C MET A 81 -20.11 -5.96 3.33
N PRO A 82 -19.74 -6.87 2.41
CA PRO A 82 -18.53 -6.74 1.62
C PRO A 82 -18.50 -5.43 0.84
N TYR A 83 -17.32 -4.89 0.66
CA TYR A 83 -17.07 -3.67 -0.13
C TYR A 83 -16.37 -3.99 -1.46
N ARG A 84 -16.39 -3.02 -2.36
CA ARG A 84 -15.60 -2.98 -3.60
C ARG A 84 -14.53 -1.90 -3.51
N PHE A 85 -13.53 -1.93 -4.39
CA PHE A 85 -12.55 -0.83 -4.48
C PHE A 85 -13.22 0.52 -4.72
N SER A 86 -14.30 0.57 -5.53
CA SER A 86 -15.06 1.80 -5.73
C SER A 86 -15.68 2.33 -4.44
N THR A 87 -16.24 1.48 -3.60
CA THR A 87 -16.77 1.86 -2.28
C THR A 87 -15.68 2.42 -1.36
N LEU A 88 -14.51 1.77 -1.34
CA LEU A 88 -13.37 2.23 -0.53
C LEU A 88 -12.77 3.53 -1.07
N ALA A 89 -12.76 3.74 -2.38
CA ALA A 89 -12.32 5.01 -2.97
C ALA A 89 -13.25 6.17 -2.57
N VAL A 90 -14.57 5.96 -2.56
CA VAL A 90 -15.54 6.93 -2.05
C VAL A 90 -15.31 7.21 -0.57
N LEU A 91 -15.07 6.16 0.24
CA LEU A 91 -14.81 6.28 1.66
C LEU A 91 -13.53 7.10 1.92
N ALA A 92 -12.48 6.87 1.13
CA ALA A 92 -11.22 7.60 1.23
C ALA A 92 -11.37 9.10 0.87
N ASP A 93 -12.14 9.45 -0.16
CA ASP A 93 -12.40 10.84 -0.51
C ASP A 93 -13.17 11.57 0.61
N LYS A 94 -14.19 10.92 1.18
CA LYS A 94 -14.94 11.45 2.32
C LYS A 94 -14.06 11.58 3.57
N LEU A 95 -13.16 10.61 3.81
CA LEU A 95 -12.19 10.69 4.91
C LEU A 95 -11.28 11.91 4.76
N LEU A 96 -10.73 12.15 3.58
CA LEU A 96 -9.91 13.34 3.30
C LEU A 96 -10.68 14.63 3.61
N THR A 97 -11.95 14.69 3.21
CA THR A 97 -12.82 15.84 3.49
C THR A 97 -13.05 16.02 5.00
N ARG A 98 -13.29 14.95 5.75
CA ARG A 98 -13.44 14.97 7.22
C ARG A 98 -12.16 15.41 7.95
N LEU A 99 -10.99 15.10 7.37
CA LEU A 99 -9.69 15.55 7.87
C LEU A 99 -9.35 17.00 7.49
N GLY A 100 -10.20 17.68 6.71
CA GLY A 100 -9.98 19.05 6.27
C GLY A 100 -9.11 19.20 5.02
N TYR A 101 -8.77 18.11 4.33
CA TYR A 101 -8.03 18.14 3.08
C TYR A 101 -8.99 18.25 1.90
N ALA A 102 -9.33 19.48 1.49
CA ALA A 102 -10.21 19.76 0.35
C ALA A 102 -9.45 19.77 -0.98
N ASP A 103 -8.19 20.15 -0.98
CA ASP A 103 -7.32 20.24 -2.16
C ASP A 103 -6.87 18.87 -2.67
N PRO A 104 -6.34 18.79 -3.91
CA PRO A 104 -5.77 17.55 -4.43
C PRO A 104 -4.64 17.02 -3.56
N VAL A 105 -4.61 15.69 -3.42
CA VAL A 105 -3.60 14.93 -2.67
C VAL A 105 -2.76 14.08 -3.62
N ASP A 106 -1.56 13.69 -3.18
CA ASP A 106 -0.82 12.62 -3.82
C ASP A 106 -1.29 11.28 -3.30
N VAL A 107 -1.25 10.25 -4.12
CA VAL A 107 -1.76 8.92 -3.76
C VAL A 107 -0.70 7.85 -3.98
N LEU A 108 -0.43 7.05 -2.96
CA LEU A 108 0.42 5.87 -3.04
C LEU A 108 -0.38 4.62 -2.68
N GLY A 109 -0.27 3.59 -3.48
CA GLY A 109 -0.87 2.30 -3.15
C GLY A 109 0.11 1.16 -3.27
N VAL A 110 0.14 0.29 -2.25
CA VAL A 110 1.02 -0.88 -2.17
C VAL A 110 0.23 -2.15 -2.44
N SER A 111 0.66 -2.98 -3.38
CA SER A 111 0.07 -4.30 -3.63
C SER A 111 -1.46 -4.20 -3.85
N TRP A 112 -2.28 -4.78 -3.01
CA TRP A 112 -3.74 -4.63 -2.99
C TRP A 112 -4.17 -3.15 -2.90
N GLY A 113 -3.49 -2.37 -2.08
CA GLY A 113 -3.72 -0.92 -1.99
C GLY A 113 -3.39 -0.19 -3.29
N GLY A 114 -2.54 -0.75 -4.15
CA GLY A 114 -2.28 -0.23 -5.48
C GLY A 114 -3.49 -0.35 -6.42
N ALA A 115 -4.32 -1.39 -6.26
CA ALA A 115 -5.61 -1.48 -6.95
C ALA A 115 -6.58 -0.40 -6.45
N LEU A 116 -6.61 -0.15 -5.14
CA LEU A 116 -7.42 0.93 -4.56
C LEU A 116 -6.95 2.30 -5.02
N ALA A 117 -5.63 2.54 -5.10
CA ALA A 117 -5.05 3.78 -5.61
C ALA A 117 -5.41 4.03 -7.07
N GLN A 118 -5.34 3.01 -7.92
CA GLN A 118 -5.80 3.09 -9.32
C GLN A 118 -7.29 3.43 -9.38
N GLN A 119 -8.12 2.77 -8.56
CA GLN A 119 -9.56 3.04 -8.53
C GLN A 119 -9.87 4.45 -8.03
N PHE A 120 -9.15 4.94 -7.01
CA PHE A 120 -9.28 6.31 -6.51
C PHE A 120 -8.92 7.33 -7.58
N ALA A 121 -7.78 7.17 -8.24
CA ALA A 121 -7.33 8.07 -9.29
C ALA A 121 -8.29 8.09 -10.51
N HIS A 122 -8.94 6.96 -10.81
CA HIS A 122 -9.94 6.84 -11.86
C HIS A 122 -11.25 7.56 -11.51
N LEU A 123 -11.78 7.35 -10.31
CA LEU A 123 -13.05 7.95 -9.88
C LEU A 123 -12.90 9.44 -9.53
N TYR A 124 -11.77 9.83 -8.99
CA TYR A 124 -11.49 11.17 -8.50
C TYR A 124 -10.26 11.80 -9.18
N PRO A 125 -10.28 11.98 -10.53
CA PRO A 125 -9.08 12.43 -11.26
C PRO A 125 -8.61 13.83 -10.88
N ARG A 126 -9.50 14.68 -10.32
CA ARG A 126 -9.15 16.02 -9.82
C ARG A 126 -8.64 16.00 -8.38
N ARG A 127 -8.90 14.94 -7.62
CA ARG A 127 -8.45 14.77 -6.23
C ARG A 127 -7.08 14.09 -6.15
N CYS A 128 -6.71 13.31 -7.16
CA CYS A 128 -5.41 12.66 -7.25
C CYS A 128 -4.47 13.50 -8.13
N ARG A 129 -3.50 14.18 -7.51
CA ARG A 129 -2.49 14.99 -8.21
C ARG A 129 -1.44 14.11 -8.88
N ARG A 130 -0.81 13.24 -8.11
CA ARG A 130 0.21 12.27 -8.54
C ARG A 130 -0.15 10.90 -8.04
N LEU A 131 0.24 9.87 -8.78
CA LEU A 131 -0.05 8.48 -8.46
C LEU A 131 1.24 7.68 -8.31
N ILE A 132 1.39 6.94 -7.21
CA ILE A 132 2.49 6.01 -7.00
C ILE A 132 1.92 4.61 -6.82
N LEU A 133 2.36 3.68 -7.65
CA LEU A 133 1.92 2.29 -7.67
C LEU A 133 3.09 1.38 -7.31
N ALA A 134 3.10 0.84 -6.09
CA ALA A 134 4.18 0.03 -5.56
C ALA A 134 3.80 -1.46 -5.46
N ALA A 135 4.62 -2.36 -6.02
CA ALA A 135 4.43 -3.82 -5.95
C ALA A 135 3.01 -4.28 -6.31
N THR A 136 2.42 -3.71 -7.35
CA THR A 136 1.01 -3.92 -7.70
C THR A 136 0.79 -4.31 -9.15
N SER A 137 -0.45 -4.62 -9.51
CA SER A 137 -0.86 -5.13 -10.82
C SER A 137 -2.13 -4.42 -11.33
N PRO A 138 -2.52 -4.63 -12.60
CA PRO A 138 -3.79 -4.14 -13.11
C PRO A 138 -5.03 -4.96 -12.65
N GLY A 139 -4.91 -5.82 -11.65
CA GLY A 139 -6.00 -6.63 -11.12
C GLY A 139 -5.99 -8.07 -11.64
N VAL A 140 -7.16 -8.72 -11.76
CA VAL A 140 -7.24 -10.16 -12.09
C VAL A 140 -6.71 -10.51 -13.47
N ILE A 141 -6.70 -9.55 -14.40
CA ILE A 141 -6.05 -9.72 -15.72
C ILE A 141 -4.59 -9.28 -15.59
N MET A 142 -3.76 -10.17 -15.05
CA MET A 142 -2.36 -9.95 -14.76
C MET A 142 -1.51 -11.18 -15.09
N VAL A 143 -0.19 -11.00 -15.14
CA VAL A 143 0.74 -12.12 -15.11
C VAL A 143 0.70 -12.73 -13.71
N PRO A 144 0.24 -13.97 -13.51
CA PRO A 144 0.06 -14.54 -12.19
C PRO A 144 1.40 -14.88 -11.53
N ALA A 145 1.40 -14.92 -10.20
CA ALA A 145 2.46 -15.56 -9.43
C ALA A 145 2.55 -17.06 -9.74
N ARG A 146 3.67 -17.68 -9.39
CA ARG A 146 3.81 -19.15 -9.48
C ARG A 146 2.78 -19.84 -8.59
N LEU A 147 2.27 -20.99 -8.99
CA LEU A 147 1.27 -21.75 -8.21
C LEU A 147 1.75 -22.08 -6.79
N SER A 148 3.05 -22.36 -6.62
CA SER A 148 3.66 -22.57 -5.29
C SER A 148 3.55 -21.38 -4.37
N VAL A 149 3.61 -20.15 -4.90
CA VAL A 149 3.42 -18.90 -4.15
C VAL A 149 1.94 -18.66 -3.89
N LEU A 150 1.09 -18.80 -4.91
CA LEU A 150 -0.36 -18.60 -4.79
C LEU A 150 -0.98 -19.51 -3.73
N SER A 151 -0.59 -20.79 -3.66
CA SER A 151 -1.10 -21.73 -2.65
C SER A 151 -0.79 -21.30 -1.21
N LYS A 152 0.33 -20.59 -0.99
CA LYS A 152 0.72 -20.07 0.33
C LYS A 152 0.03 -18.75 0.70
N LEU A 153 -0.51 -18.06 -0.30
CA LEU A 153 -1.25 -16.80 -0.11
C LEU A 153 -2.74 -17.01 0.15
N ILE A 154 -3.26 -18.22 -0.13
CA ILE A 154 -4.67 -18.55 0.13
C ILE A 154 -4.89 -18.60 1.65
N GLY A 155 -5.80 -17.74 2.13
CA GLY A 155 -6.15 -17.66 3.53
C GLY A 155 -5.20 -16.80 4.39
N PRO A 156 -5.62 -16.54 5.64
CA PRO A 156 -4.92 -15.62 6.53
C PRO A 156 -3.78 -16.24 7.33
N ARG A 157 -3.42 -17.52 7.12
CA ARG A 157 -2.47 -18.25 7.97
C ARG A 157 -1.14 -17.53 8.15
N ARG A 158 -0.64 -16.86 7.11
CA ARG A 158 0.61 -16.07 7.19
C ARG A 158 0.53 -14.89 8.16
N TYR A 159 -0.68 -14.45 8.53
CA TYR A 159 -0.92 -13.38 9.51
C TYR A 159 -1.24 -13.91 10.91
N THR A 160 -1.67 -15.17 11.02
CA THR A 160 -2.11 -15.77 12.28
C THR A 160 -1.12 -16.77 12.88
N ASP A 161 -0.14 -17.23 12.08
CA ASP A 161 0.85 -18.24 12.46
C ASP A 161 2.26 -17.72 12.13
N PRO A 162 2.97 -17.13 13.11
CA PRO A 162 4.33 -16.61 12.91
C PRO A 162 5.34 -17.69 12.48
N ALA A 163 5.17 -18.94 12.94
CA ALA A 163 6.06 -20.04 12.56
C ALA A 163 5.87 -20.39 11.07
N TYR A 164 4.63 -20.44 10.62
CA TYR A 164 4.33 -20.62 9.21
C TYR A 164 4.90 -19.47 8.36
N LEU A 165 4.73 -18.21 8.80
CA LEU A 165 5.29 -17.06 8.07
C LEU A 165 6.81 -17.16 7.98
N LYS A 166 7.52 -17.53 9.05
CA LYS A 166 8.97 -17.73 9.02
C LYS A 166 9.39 -18.80 8.00
N GLN A 167 8.60 -19.87 7.88
CA GLN A 167 8.86 -20.95 6.93
C GLN A 167 8.71 -20.51 5.47
N ILE A 168 7.67 -19.74 5.14
CA ILE A 168 7.33 -19.41 3.76
C ILE A 168 7.79 -18.02 3.32
N GLY A 169 8.14 -17.12 4.24
CA GLY A 169 8.31 -15.69 4.00
C GLY A 169 9.38 -15.37 2.95
N ALA A 170 10.52 -16.07 3.00
CA ALA A 170 11.58 -15.93 1.98
C ALA A 170 11.08 -16.24 0.57
N GLU A 171 10.22 -17.26 0.43
CA GLU A 171 9.68 -17.67 -0.87
C GLU A 171 8.58 -16.71 -1.36
N ILE A 172 7.70 -16.24 -0.45
CA ILE A 172 6.57 -15.38 -0.86
C ILE A 172 6.95 -13.91 -1.00
N TYR A 173 7.90 -13.39 -0.22
CA TYR A 173 8.27 -11.99 -0.27
C TYR A 173 9.49 -11.69 -1.17
N GLY A 174 10.39 -12.65 -1.34
CA GLY A 174 11.59 -12.47 -2.16
C GLY A 174 12.59 -11.47 -1.57
N GLY A 175 13.51 -11.00 -2.42
CA GLY A 175 14.46 -9.93 -2.10
C GLY A 175 15.25 -10.14 -0.81
N ALA A 176 15.33 -9.12 0.02
CA ALA A 176 16.07 -9.14 1.28
C ALA A 176 15.64 -10.27 2.22
N TYR A 177 14.37 -10.69 2.19
CA TYR A 177 13.86 -11.79 3.02
C TYR A 177 14.44 -13.16 2.68
N ARG A 178 15.00 -13.35 1.47
CA ARG A 178 15.67 -14.60 1.11
C ARG A 178 16.97 -14.82 1.86
N HIS A 179 17.63 -13.74 2.27
CA HIS A 179 18.98 -13.74 2.79
C HIS A 179 19.08 -13.24 4.24
N ASN A 180 17.98 -12.74 4.81
CA ASN A 180 17.96 -12.18 6.15
C ASN A 180 16.74 -12.63 6.95
N ALA A 181 16.92 -13.72 7.73
CA ALA A 181 15.89 -14.27 8.59
C ALA A 181 15.47 -13.31 9.73
N ALA A 182 16.39 -12.44 10.18
CA ALA A 182 16.08 -11.47 11.24
C ALA A 182 15.05 -10.43 10.78
N LEU A 183 15.11 -9.97 9.52
CA LEU A 183 14.10 -9.08 8.93
C LEU A 183 12.71 -9.75 8.92
N LEU A 184 12.66 -11.05 8.62
CA LEU A 184 11.40 -11.78 8.60
C LEU A 184 10.83 -11.95 10.01
N GLU A 185 11.70 -12.20 11.00
CA GLU A 185 11.31 -12.27 12.40
C GLU A 185 10.75 -10.94 12.89
N GLU A 186 11.43 -9.84 12.59
CA GLU A 186 10.98 -8.50 12.92
C GLU A 186 9.64 -8.17 12.24
N HIS A 187 9.53 -8.42 10.95
CA HIS A 187 8.27 -8.25 10.22
C HIS A 187 7.12 -9.02 10.87
N SER A 188 7.38 -10.27 11.32
CA SER A 188 6.37 -11.11 11.96
C SER A 188 5.83 -10.55 13.27
N ARG A 189 6.61 -9.74 14.00
CA ARG A 189 6.19 -9.09 15.26
C ARG A 189 5.20 -7.94 15.05
N HIS A 190 5.26 -7.29 13.89
CA HIS A 190 4.39 -6.14 13.56
C HIS A 190 3.10 -6.54 12.83
N ILE A 191 3.01 -7.77 12.38
CA ILE A 191 1.80 -8.30 11.74
C ILE A 191 0.71 -8.48 12.79
N GLN A 192 -0.44 -7.87 12.55
CA GLN A 192 -1.66 -8.13 13.30
C GLN A 192 -2.56 -9.05 12.50
N ALA A 193 -3.06 -10.10 13.16
CA ALA A 193 -4.02 -10.99 12.52
C ALA A 193 -5.29 -10.23 12.12
N PRO A 194 -5.76 -10.38 10.87
CA PRO A 194 -7.03 -9.80 10.45
C PRO A 194 -8.16 -10.27 11.35
N ARG A 195 -8.98 -9.35 11.82
CA ARG A 195 -10.12 -9.66 12.69
C ARG A 195 -11.38 -9.95 11.87
N GLY A 196 -12.11 -10.99 12.22
CA GLY A 196 -13.39 -11.31 11.61
C GLY A 196 -13.32 -11.53 10.10
N ARG A 197 -14.20 -10.84 9.35
CA ARG A 197 -14.38 -11.02 7.90
C ARG A 197 -13.53 -10.08 7.03
N GLY A 198 -12.72 -9.19 7.64
CA GLY A 198 -12.00 -8.12 6.91
C GLY A 198 -11.10 -8.64 5.79
N TYR A 199 -10.32 -9.69 6.06
CA TYR A 199 -9.46 -10.31 5.04
C TYR A 199 -10.27 -10.90 3.87
N LEU A 200 -11.38 -11.59 4.18
CA LEU A 200 -12.29 -12.12 3.16
C LEU A 200 -12.87 -10.98 2.30
N TYR A 201 -13.27 -9.88 2.91
CA TYR A 201 -13.82 -8.72 2.18
C TYR A 201 -12.79 -8.08 1.26
N GLN A 202 -11.52 -8.03 1.68
CA GLN A 202 -10.44 -7.57 0.81
C GLN A 202 -10.21 -8.51 -0.39
N LEU A 203 -10.29 -9.83 -0.19
CA LEU A 203 -10.22 -10.80 -1.29
C LEU A 203 -11.41 -10.65 -2.26
N LEU A 204 -12.62 -10.48 -1.72
CA LEU A 204 -13.82 -10.24 -2.54
C LEU A 204 -13.73 -8.94 -3.33
N ALA A 205 -13.18 -7.87 -2.73
CA ALA A 205 -12.97 -6.60 -3.44
C ALA A 205 -12.01 -6.74 -4.64
N ALA A 206 -10.99 -7.60 -4.51
CA ALA A 206 -10.03 -7.89 -5.57
C ALA A 206 -10.59 -8.86 -6.63
N SER A 207 -11.54 -9.72 -6.24
CA SER A 207 -12.14 -10.72 -7.12
C SER A 207 -12.89 -10.06 -8.28
N GLY A 208 -12.48 -10.35 -9.50
CA GLY A 208 -13.09 -9.80 -10.72
C GLY A 208 -12.73 -8.33 -11.02
N TRP A 209 -11.99 -7.64 -10.15
CA TRP A 209 -11.56 -6.28 -10.43
C TRP A 209 -10.36 -6.23 -11.38
N THR A 210 -10.41 -5.31 -12.34
CA THR A 210 -9.27 -4.98 -13.20
C THR A 210 -9.34 -3.52 -13.65
N SER A 211 -8.18 -2.89 -13.74
CA SER A 211 -8.03 -1.53 -14.26
C SER A 211 -7.71 -1.50 -15.77
N LEU A 212 -7.35 -2.63 -16.37
CA LEU A 212 -6.85 -2.71 -17.76
C LEU A 212 -7.70 -1.93 -18.79
N PRO A 213 -9.05 -1.97 -18.75
CA PRO A 213 -9.86 -1.29 -19.76
C PRO A 213 -9.73 0.24 -19.73
N TRP A 214 -9.35 0.82 -18.59
CA TRP A 214 -9.32 2.27 -18.39
C TRP A 214 -7.96 2.82 -17.93
N LEU A 215 -6.90 1.99 -17.82
CA LEU A 215 -5.55 2.44 -17.43
C LEU A 215 -5.03 3.58 -18.32
N GLY A 216 -5.26 3.51 -19.64
CA GLY A 216 -4.86 4.56 -20.57
C GLY A 216 -5.61 5.89 -20.38
N GLY A 217 -6.70 5.89 -19.61
CA GLY A 217 -7.47 7.08 -19.25
C GLY A 217 -6.95 7.79 -17.99
N LEU A 218 -6.04 7.18 -17.23
CA LEU A 218 -5.38 7.84 -16.09
C LEU A 218 -4.50 8.99 -16.61
N ARG A 219 -4.74 10.19 -16.09
CA ARG A 219 -4.03 11.41 -16.51
C ARG A 219 -2.93 11.83 -15.55
N GLN A 220 -2.93 11.27 -14.34
CA GLN A 220 -1.98 11.60 -13.30
C GLN A 220 -0.55 11.21 -13.74
N THR A 221 0.42 12.09 -13.48
CA THR A 221 1.83 11.68 -13.52
C THR A 221 1.99 10.53 -12.56
N THR A 222 2.51 9.40 -13.05
CA THR A 222 2.51 8.13 -12.30
C THR A 222 3.92 7.58 -12.16
N LEU A 223 4.29 7.21 -10.93
CA LEU A 223 5.49 6.44 -10.64
C LEU A 223 5.09 4.98 -10.34
N VAL A 224 5.53 4.05 -11.17
CA VAL A 224 5.39 2.62 -10.92
C VAL A 224 6.71 2.14 -10.29
N MET A 225 6.64 1.60 -9.07
CA MET A 225 7.79 1.08 -8.33
C MET A 225 7.64 -0.42 -8.11
N HIS A 226 8.70 -1.19 -8.34
CA HIS A 226 8.59 -2.66 -8.26
C HIS A 226 9.91 -3.33 -7.93
N GLY A 227 9.86 -4.35 -7.07
CA GLY A 227 11.01 -5.20 -6.81
C GLY A 227 11.28 -6.17 -7.98
N ASN A 228 12.54 -6.35 -8.36
CA ASN A 228 12.89 -7.27 -9.44
C ASN A 228 12.73 -8.76 -9.06
N ASP A 229 12.77 -9.07 -7.74
CA ASP A 229 12.56 -10.40 -7.17
C ASP A 229 11.23 -10.49 -6.40
N ASP A 230 10.16 -9.89 -6.92
CA ASP A 230 8.81 -9.98 -6.34
C ASP A 230 8.12 -11.27 -6.82
N PRO A 231 7.90 -12.27 -5.92
CA PRO A 231 7.25 -13.52 -6.30
C PRO A 231 5.72 -13.44 -6.24
N ILE A 232 5.16 -12.47 -5.51
CA ILE A 232 3.69 -12.30 -5.36
C ILE A 232 3.11 -11.61 -6.60
N VAL A 233 3.75 -10.53 -7.02
CA VAL A 233 3.37 -9.77 -8.20
C VAL A 233 4.58 -9.73 -9.14
N PRO A 234 4.65 -10.58 -10.17
CA PRO A 234 5.77 -10.57 -11.10
C PRO A 234 6.01 -9.19 -11.74
N LEU A 235 7.28 -8.80 -11.90
CA LEU A 235 7.71 -7.51 -12.47
C LEU A 235 7.04 -7.19 -13.83
N ALA A 236 6.62 -8.21 -14.58
CA ALA A 236 5.88 -8.03 -15.83
C ALA A 236 4.61 -7.19 -15.64
N ASN A 237 3.97 -7.25 -14.48
CA ASN A 237 2.77 -6.46 -14.19
C ASN A 237 3.09 -4.97 -14.06
N ALA A 238 4.21 -4.62 -13.43
CA ALA A 238 4.68 -3.25 -13.37
C ALA A 238 5.02 -2.69 -14.77
N LYS A 239 5.62 -3.52 -15.64
CA LYS A 239 5.85 -3.16 -17.03
C LYS A 239 4.55 -2.92 -17.80
N ILE A 240 3.50 -3.72 -17.54
CA ILE A 240 2.17 -3.52 -18.12
C ILE A 240 1.58 -2.19 -17.64
N LEU A 241 1.63 -1.90 -16.34
CA LEU A 241 1.14 -0.63 -15.78
C LEU A 241 1.86 0.56 -16.42
N ALA A 242 3.20 0.54 -16.45
CA ALA A 242 4.01 1.61 -17.01
C ALA A 242 3.78 1.80 -18.53
N ALA A 243 3.55 0.74 -19.27
CA ALA A 243 3.27 0.81 -20.71
C ALA A 243 1.85 1.30 -21.02
N ARG A 244 0.88 1.09 -20.14
CA ARG A 244 -0.53 1.43 -20.36
C ARG A 244 -0.93 2.79 -19.82
N ILE A 245 -0.29 3.26 -18.76
CA ILE A 245 -0.54 4.59 -18.19
C ILE A 245 0.31 5.60 -18.96
N ARG A 246 -0.32 6.62 -19.56
CA ARG A 246 0.35 7.56 -20.50
C ARG A 246 1.55 8.28 -19.89
N ASN A 247 1.39 8.76 -18.66
CA ASN A 247 2.40 9.58 -17.96
C ASN A 247 3.09 8.77 -16.86
N ALA A 248 3.47 7.52 -17.15
CA ALA A 248 4.09 6.64 -16.18
C ALA A 248 5.59 6.48 -16.41
N THR A 249 6.34 6.47 -15.32
CA THR A 249 7.74 6.02 -15.26
C THR A 249 7.86 4.79 -14.40
N LEU A 250 8.71 3.83 -14.80
CA LEU A 250 8.98 2.60 -14.05
C LEU A 250 10.32 2.75 -13.31
N HIS A 251 10.30 2.52 -12.00
CA HIS A 251 11.48 2.41 -11.16
C HIS A 251 11.57 1.00 -10.57
N VAL A 252 12.61 0.27 -10.95
CA VAL A 252 12.84 -1.11 -10.48
C VAL A 252 13.84 -1.08 -9.35
N ILE A 253 13.53 -1.78 -8.26
CA ILE A 253 14.34 -1.88 -7.05
C ILE A 253 14.92 -3.30 -6.99
N ASP A 254 16.19 -3.42 -6.59
CA ASP A 254 16.82 -4.72 -6.37
C ASP A 254 16.39 -5.31 -5.02
N ASP A 255 15.12 -5.75 -4.96
CA ASP A 255 14.47 -6.33 -3.78
C ASP A 255 13.18 -7.08 -4.17
N GLY A 256 12.46 -7.60 -3.16
CA GLY A 256 11.21 -8.33 -3.30
C GLY A 256 9.96 -7.47 -3.16
N HIS A 257 8.84 -8.14 -2.77
CA HIS A 257 7.51 -7.52 -2.66
C HIS A 257 7.43 -6.39 -1.61
N LEU A 258 8.18 -6.49 -0.53
CA LEU A 258 8.09 -5.57 0.61
C LEU A 258 9.21 -4.51 0.62
N PHE A 259 9.74 -4.13 -0.54
CA PHE A 259 10.83 -3.17 -0.68
C PHE A 259 10.56 -1.80 0.00
N LEU A 260 9.30 -1.37 0.13
CA LEU A 260 8.96 -0.16 0.87
C LEU A 260 9.31 -0.25 2.36
N ILE A 261 9.40 -1.47 2.90
CA ILE A 261 9.81 -1.73 4.29
C ILE A 261 11.31 -1.98 4.35
N THR A 262 11.79 -2.93 3.56
CA THR A 262 13.19 -3.40 3.60
C THR A 262 14.19 -2.39 3.06
N ARG A 263 13.76 -1.54 2.11
CA ARG A 263 14.56 -0.48 1.45
C ARG A 263 13.99 0.92 1.69
N ALA A 264 13.28 1.14 2.79
CA ALA A 264 12.59 2.40 3.08
C ALA A 264 13.48 3.64 2.87
N ARG A 265 14.72 3.63 3.40
CA ARG A 265 15.68 4.73 3.28
C ARG A 265 16.20 4.96 1.86
N GLU A 266 16.20 3.92 1.03
CA GLU A 266 16.64 3.99 -0.36
C GLU A 266 15.52 4.50 -1.28
N VAL A 267 14.27 4.06 -1.04
CA VAL A 267 13.13 4.40 -1.91
C VAL A 267 12.47 5.72 -1.54
N ALA A 268 12.52 6.15 -0.27
CA ALA A 268 11.93 7.41 0.15
C ALA A 268 12.46 8.63 -0.62
N PRO A 269 13.77 8.79 -0.88
CA PRO A 269 14.29 9.88 -1.72
C PRO A 269 13.74 9.87 -3.16
N VAL A 270 13.50 8.70 -3.73
CA VAL A 270 12.89 8.56 -5.08
C VAL A 270 11.46 9.08 -5.06
N VAL A 271 10.69 8.68 -4.05
CA VAL A 271 9.30 9.13 -3.86
C VAL A 271 9.28 10.65 -3.61
N LYS A 272 10.09 11.17 -2.69
CA LYS A 272 10.16 12.61 -2.40
C LYS A 272 10.51 13.43 -3.64
N ARG A 273 11.46 12.99 -4.43
CA ARG A 273 11.82 13.64 -5.71
C ARG A 273 10.62 13.66 -6.66
N PHE A 274 9.93 12.54 -6.81
CA PHE A 274 8.75 12.44 -7.66
C PHE A 274 7.62 13.37 -7.21
N LEU A 275 7.35 13.47 -5.91
CA LEU A 275 6.31 14.32 -5.35
C LEU A 275 6.60 15.83 -5.55
N ARG A 276 7.87 16.23 -5.61
CA ARG A 276 8.33 17.63 -5.74
C ARG A 276 8.55 18.10 -7.16
N GLN A 277 8.54 17.22 -8.16
CA GLN A 277 8.66 17.62 -9.56
C GLN A 277 7.53 18.60 -9.91
N GLU A 278 7.83 19.70 -10.60
CA GLU A 278 6.79 20.54 -11.17
C GLU A 278 6.00 19.76 -12.23
N ALA A 279 4.70 20.05 -12.35
CA ALA A 279 3.88 19.47 -13.42
C ALA A 279 4.38 20.03 -14.75
N SER A 280 4.92 19.17 -15.60
CA SER A 280 5.35 19.52 -16.96
C SER A 280 4.16 19.84 -17.84
#